data_4bd45c92df5a1a9d20e1e99dcfd085fa
#
_entry.id   4bd45c92df5a1a9d20e1e99dcfd085fa
#
_cell.length_a   1.000
_cell.length_b   1.000
_cell.length_c   1.000
_cell.angle_alpha   90.00
_cell.angle_beta   90.00
_cell.angle_gamma   90.00
#
_symmetry.space_group_name_H-M   'P 1'
#
loop_
_entity.id
_entity.type
_entity.pdbx_description
1 polymer ?
#
loop_
_entity_poly.entity_id
_entity_poly.type
_entity_poly.pdbx_seq_one_letter_code
_entity_poly.pdbx_strand_id
1 'polypeptide(L)'
;MTNLQDYGYLFDITNDGELIPARITELHRERYKVVCEFGECPAKLVGLFYHEATAREEFPAVGDFVLIRYNASGESGIVKVLPRTSKFSRTDFSGRGSYAKTVYEQVVATNFDYVFIMVSLNRDFNLNRISRYLSASWQSGGTPIIILTKADLVDDFSEAIEATMSVASSVPVLAISTRTGFGLERLSEFLLPGKTIVFLGSSGVGQSSLLNHLVGKDIMTTGSIRESDSRGRHTTTHRQMVRLPSGALIIDTPGMRELGLWNAVDSIGERFADIERLFDECRFNDCTHTNEPGCAVLAALDDGTLSEGDWDDYQRQIFEAEFVEEKAVYLRNKEKRFKQIAKLLKKKRRE
;
A
#
# COMPACT_ATOMS: atom_id res chain seq x y z
N MET A 1 22.51 -7.25 -22.37
CA MET A 1 22.53 -6.45 -21.12
C MET A 1 21.13 -5.92 -20.88
N THR A 2 20.63 -6.06 -19.69
CA THR A 2 19.31 -5.51 -19.34
C THR A 2 19.47 -4.03 -19.02
N ASN A 3 18.64 -3.18 -19.64
CA ASN A 3 18.66 -1.76 -19.31
C ASN A 3 17.76 -1.51 -18.09
N LEU A 4 18.33 -1.05 -16.96
CA LEU A 4 17.57 -0.71 -15.76
C LEU A 4 16.62 0.48 -15.94
N GLN A 5 16.83 1.31 -16.96
CA GLN A 5 15.86 2.36 -17.31
C GLN A 5 14.52 1.78 -17.74
N ASP A 6 14.51 0.58 -18.36
CA ASP A 6 13.27 -0.16 -18.68
C ASP A 6 12.50 -0.58 -17.40
N TYR A 7 13.19 -0.54 -16.26
CA TYR A 7 12.64 -0.79 -14.93
C TYR A 7 12.51 0.50 -14.10
N GLY A 8 12.48 1.68 -14.75
CA GLY A 8 12.25 2.97 -14.09
C GLY A 8 13.44 3.51 -13.29
N TYR A 9 14.67 3.01 -13.52
CA TYR A 9 15.86 3.50 -12.84
C TYR A 9 16.25 4.88 -13.37
N LEU A 10 16.29 5.87 -12.48
CA LEU A 10 16.59 7.28 -12.81
C LEU A 10 17.78 7.85 -12.01
N PHE A 11 18.43 7.04 -11.17
CA PHE A 11 19.52 7.51 -10.34
C PHE A 11 20.81 7.64 -11.17
N ASP A 12 21.50 8.76 -11.00
CA ASP A 12 22.86 8.97 -11.53
C ASP A 12 23.89 8.47 -10.50
N ILE A 13 23.96 7.15 -10.34
CA ILE A 13 24.97 6.53 -9.47
C ILE A 13 26.12 6.09 -10.37
N THR A 14 27.24 6.79 -10.23
CA THR A 14 28.51 6.35 -10.83
C THR A 14 28.90 5.03 -10.19
N ASN A 15 28.99 3.99 -11.01
CA ASN A 15 29.41 2.66 -10.60
C ASN A 15 30.88 2.75 -10.14
N ASP A 16 31.14 2.61 -8.83
CA ASP A 16 32.48 2.59 -8.27
C ASP A 16 33.19 1.23 -8.48
N GLY A 17 32.56 0.35 -9.26
CA GLY A 17 33.11 -0.93 -9.70
C GLY A 17 32.87 -2.09 -8.73
N GLU A 18 32.48 -1.85 -7.49
CA GLU A 18 32.23 -2.92 -6.49
C GLU A 18 30.75 -3.21 -6.29
N LEU A 19 29.90 -2.18 -6.36
CA LEU A 19 28.45 -2.28 -6.18
C LEU A 19 27.72 -1.83 -7.45
N ILE A 20 26.75 -2.63 -7.88
CA ILE A 20 25.92 -2.30 -9.03
C ILE A 20 24.46 -2.07 -8.62
N PRO A 21 23.76 -1.16 -9.31
CA PRO A 21 22.34 -0.95 -9.07
C PRO A 21 21.50 -2.13 -9.54
N ALA A 22 20.44 -2.41 -8.81
CA ALA A 22 19.45 -3.41 -9.16
C ALA A 22 18.06 -2.98 -8.67
N ARG A 23 17.00 -3.56 -9.24
CA ARG A 23 15.62 -3.37 -8.76
C ARG A 23 15.06 -4.67 -8.23
N ILE A 24 14.38 -4.64 -7.09
CA ILE A 24 13.73 -5.83 -6.52
C ILE A 24 12.45 -6.12 -7.28
N THR A 25 12.40 -7.29 -7.90
CA THR A 25 11.25 -7.76 -8.68
C THR A 25 10.40 -8.77 -7.93
N GLU A 26 10.95 -9.50 -6.95
CA GLU A 26 10.23 -10.53 -6.20
C GLU A 26 10.75 -10.63 -4.77
N LEU A 27 9.84 -10.86 -3.83
CA LEU A 27 10.16 -11.11 -2.43
C LEU A 27 9.41 -12.35 -1.94
N HIS A 28 10.17 -13.36 -1.54
CA HIS A 28 9.65 -14.57 -0.91
C HIS A 28 10.37 -14.83 0.41
N ARG A 29 9.71 -14.55 1.53
CA ARG A 29 10.28 -14.58 2.89
C ARG A 29 11.50 -13.66 2.98
N GLU A 30 12.72 -14.21 3.12
CA GLU A 30 13.99 -13.46 3.19
C GLU A 30 14.83 -13.57 1.91
N ARG A 31 14.27 -14.11 0.84
CA ARG A 31 14.92 -14.25 -0.47
C ARG A 31 14.33 -13.26 -1.44
N TYR A 32 15.22 -12.61 -2.15
CA TYR A 32 14.90 -11.58 -3.13
C TYR A 32 15.28 -12.08 -4.52
N LYS A 33 14.50 -11.66 -5.50
CA LYS A 33 14.89 -11.68 -6.89
C LYS A 33 15.06 -10.24 -7.34
N VAL A 34 16.16 -9.96 -7.99
CA VAL A 34 16.49 -8.61 -8.46
C VAL A 34 16.82 -8.65 -9.94
N VAL A 35 16.58 -7.53 -10.61
CA VAL A 35 17.05 -7.28 -11.97
C VAL A 35 18.18 -6.27 -11.93
N CYS A 36 19.29 -6.58 -12.61
CA CYS A 36 20.44 -5.71 -12.77
C CYS A 36 20.89 -5.69 -14.24
N GLU A 37 21.97 -5.00 -14.56
CA GLU A 37 22.50 -4.95 -15.94
C GLU A 37 22.84 -6.33 -16.52
N PHE A 38 23.14 -7.33 -15.68
CA PHE A 38 23.42 -8.72 -16.09
C PHE A 38 22.16 -9.59 -16.19
N GLY A 39 20.96 -9.02 -15.95
CA GLY A 39 19.70 -9.74 -15.96
C GLY A 39 19.13 -9.98 -14.57
N GLU A 40 18.19 -10.95 -14.50
CA GLU A 40 17.59 -11.35 -13.23
C GLU A 40 18.53 -12.29 -12.47
N CYS A 41 18.70 -12.05 -11.17
CA CYS A 41 19.47 -12.93 -10.30
C CYS A 41 18.86 -13.02 -8.89
N PRO A 42 19.12 -14.14 -8.18
CA PRO A 42 18.75 -14.28 -6.78
C PRO A 42 19.63 -13.38 -5.91
N ALA A 43 19.05 -12.84 -4.84
CA ALA A 43 19.77 -12.01 -3.90
C ALA A 43 19.32 -12.21 -2.45
N LYS A 44 20.20 -11.88 -1.51
CA LYS A 44 19.93 -11.85 -0.07
C LYS A 44 20.58 -10.65 0.58
N LEU A 45 20.11 -10.28 1.76
CA LEU A 45 20.74 -9.23 2.55
C LEU A 45 22.13 -9.66 3.03
N VAL A 46 23.10 -8.74 2.97
CA VAL A 46 24.40 -8.97 3.62
C VAL A 46 24.24 -8.87 5.14
N GLY A 47 25.08 -9.60 5.91
CA GLY A 47 24.99 -9.62 7.37
C GLY A 47 25.07 -8.23 8.01
N LEU A 48 25.84 -7.30 7.43
CA LEU A 48 25.98 -5.92 7.89
C LEU A 48 24.64 -5.18 7.85
N PHE A 49 23.79 -5.43 6.84
CA PHE A 49 22.47 -4.80 6.71
C PHE A 49 21.60 -5.03 7.94
N TYR A 50 21.56 -6.25 8.48
CA TYR A 50 20.80 -6.58 9.69
C TYR A 50 21.29 -5.85 10.95
N HIS A 51 22.57 -5.44 10.95
CA HIS A 51 23.14 -4.69 12.07
C HIS A 51 22.89 -3.18 11.97
N GLU A 52 22.75 -2.67 10.76
CA GLU A 52 22.53 -1.24 10.49
C GLU A 52 21.04 -0.88 10.48
N ALA A 53 20.19 -1.76 9.98
CA ALA A 53 18.75 -1.53 9.97
C ALA A 53 18.20 -1.33 11.38
N THR A 54 17.55 -0.18 11.60
CA THR A 54 17.02 0.23 12.90
C THR A 54 15.52 -0.05 13.01
N ALA A 55 14.83 -0.13 11.88
CA ALA A 55 13.39 -0.37 11.80
C ALA A 55 13.05 -1.35 10.67
N ARG A 56 11.89 -2.00 10.76
CA ARG A 56 11.44 -2.94 9.70
C ARG A 56 11.17 -2.25 8.37
N GLU A 57 10.80 -0.99 8.39
CA GLU A 57 10.57 -0.17 7.18
C GLU A 57 11.83 0.04 6.33
N GLU A 58 13.00 -0.14 6.92
CA GLU A 58 14.29 -0.03 6.20
C GLU A 58 14.59 -1.28 5.36
N PHE A 59 13.90 -2.40 5.64
CA PHE A 59 14.10 -3.62 4.86
C PHE A 59 13.56 -3.46 3.44
N PRO A 60 14.25 -4.10 2.46
CA PRO A 60 13.86 -3.99 1.07
C PRO A 60 12.48 -4.60 0.80
N ALA A 61 11.72 -3.96 -0.08
CA ALA A 61 10.41 -4.41 -0.57
C ALA A 61 10.41 -4.50 -2.11
N VAL A 62 9.38 -5.10 -2.68
CA VAL A 62 9.22 -5.13 -4.15
C VAL A 62 9.08 -3.72 -4.69
N GLY A 63 9.86 -3.42 -5.73
CA GLY A 63 9.97 -2.09 -6.32
C GLY A 63 11.18 -1.28 -5.85
N ASP A 64 11.83 -1.65 -4.73
CA ASP A 64 13.02 -0.93 -4.27
C ASP A 64 14.18 -1.02 -5.26
N PHE A 65 14.85 0.11 -5.43
CA PHE A 65 16.19 0.14 -6.01
C PHE A 65 17.21 -0.10 -4.91
N VAL A 66 18.18 -0.94 -5.20
CA VAL A 66 19.21 -1.39 -4.26
C VAL A 66 20.58 -1.38 -4.89
N LEU A 67 21.62 -1.28 -4.07
CA LEU A 67 22.98 -1.59 -4.47
C LEU A 67 23.30 -3.01 -4.06
N ILE A 68 23.79 -3.80 -5.01
CA ILE A 68 24.16 -5.20 -4.79
C ILE A 68 25.63 -5.43 -5.08
N ARG A 69 26.21 -6.37 -4.33
CA ARG A 69 27.46 -7.04 -4.72
C ARG A 69 27.06 -8.24 -5.58
N TYR A 70 27.25 -8.08 -6.90
CA TYR A 70 26.84 -9.08 -7.87
C TYR A 70 27.65 -10.38 -7.71
N ASN A 71 26.98 -11.53 -7.87
CA ASN A 71 27.61 -12.83 -7.89
C ASN A 71 27.06 -13.66 -9.05
N ALA A 72 27.86 -13.88 -10.07
CA ALA A 72 27.50 -14.64 -11.27
C ALA A 72 27.21 -16.13 -10.99
N SER A 73 27.76 -16.68 -9.91
CA SER A 73 27.69 -18.12 -9.60
C SER A 73 26.74 -18.45 -8.45
N GLY A 74 26.03 -17.45 -7.88
CA GLY A 74 25.18 -17.69 -6.71
C GLY A 74 24.31 -16.49 -6.34
N GLU A 75 23.91 -16.43 -5.08
CA GLU A 75 23.10 -15.30 -4.58
C GLU A 75 23.96 -14.03 -4.47
N SER A 76 23.46 -12.95 -5.04
CA SER A 76 24.05 -11.62 -4.90
C SER A 76 23.75 -11.03 -3.51
N GLY A 77 24.61 -10.13 -3.03
CA GLY A 77 24.46 -9.52 -1.71
C GLY A 77 23.81 -8.14 -1.80
N ILE A 78 22.63 -7.92 -1.22
CA ILE A 78 22.02 -6.59 -1.10
C ILE A 78 22.74 -5.84 0.03
N VAL A 79 23.37 -4.72 -0.33
CA VAL A 79 24.18 -3.91 0.58
C VAL A 79 23.42 -2.69 1.09
N LYS A 80 22.64 -2.04 0.20
CA LYS A 80 21.95 -0.78 0.51
C LYS A 80 20.64 -0.65 -0.25
N VAL A 81 19.60 -0.09 0.39
CA VAL A 81 18.37 0.37 -0.28
C VAL A 81 18.57 1.84 -0.66
N LEU A 82 18.21 2.18 -1.89
CA LEU A 82 18.24 3.56 -2.38
C LEU A 82 16.99 4.33 -1.91
N PRO A 83 17.01 5.67 -1.95
CA PRO A 83 15.84 6.47 -1.57
C PRO A 83 14.58 6.07 -2.34
N ARG A 84 13.47 6.01 -1.64
CA ARG A 84 12.15 5.70 -2.18
C ARG A 84 11.45 6.98 -2.60
N THR A 85 10.85 6.99 -3.79
CA THR A 85 10.01 8.09 -4.30
C THR A 85 8.56 7.93 -3.88
N SER A 86 8.09 6.68 -3.76
CA SER A 86 6.76 6.32 -3.29
C SER A 86 6.80 5.05 -2.47
N LYS A 87 5.85 4.90 -1.54
CA LYS A 87 5.83 3.77 -0.61
C LYS A 87 4.41 3.47 -0.14
N PHE A 88 3.95 2.22 -0.29
CA PHE A 88 2.81 1.69 0.46
C PHE A 88 3.28 0.82 1.62
N SER A 89 2.67 1.05 2.77
CA SER A 89 2.93 0.28 3.99
C SER A 89 1.64 -0.20 4.62
N ARG A 90 1.71 -1.31 5.32
CA ARG A 90 0.62 -1.82 6.14
C ARG A 90 1.07 -2.05 7.57
N THR A 91 0.10 -2.06 8.46
CA THR A 91 0.31 -2.47 9.83
C THR A 91 0.49 -4.00 9.91
N ASP A 92 1.62 -4.45 10.46
CA ASP A 92 1.86 -5.88 10.74
C ASP A 92 1.73 -6.14 12.24
N PHE A 93 0.74 -6.97 12.59
CA PHE A 93 0.48 -7.42 13.96
C PHE A 93 1.19 -8.74 14.23
N SER A 94 2.50 -8.76 14.26
CA SER A 94 3.24 -9.99 14.55
C SER A 94 3.45 -10.19 16.05
N GLY A 95 2.75 -11.18 16.61
CA GLY A 95 2.96 -11.67 17.98
C GLY A 95 2.21 -12.98 18.21
N ARG A 96 2.93 -14.10 18.29
CA ARG A 96 2.41 -15.33 18.89
C ARG A 96 2.44 -15.18 20.41
N GLY A 97 1.31 -14.85 21.02
CA GLY A 97 1.21 -14.78 22.48
C GLY A 97 0.28 -13.67 22.94
N SER A 98 -0.51 -13.97 23.96
CA SER A 98 -1.70 -13.26 24.42
C SER A 98 -1.49 -11.83 24.99
N TYR A 99 -0.27 -11.26 25.07
CA TYR A 99 -0.06 -10.02 25.85
C TYR A 99 0.84 -8.94 25.25
N ALA A 100 1.40 -9.08 24.04
CA ALA A 100 2.15 -7.99 23.43
C ALA A 100 2.14 -8.11 21.89
N LYS A 101 1.08 -7.66 21.25
CA LYS A 101 1.13 -7.43 19.80
C LYS A 101 2.06 -6.24 19.53
N THR A 102 3.25 -6.50 19.05
CA THR A 102 4.14 -5.46 18.55
C THR A 102 3.62 -5.04 17.18
N VAL A 103 3.33 -3.77 17.02
CA VAL A 103 2.86 -3.19 15.76
C VAL A 103 4.08 -2.71 14.99
N TYR A 104 4.26 -3.21 13.77
CA TYR A 104 5.36 -2.80 12.88
C TYR A 104 4.79 -2.27 11.57
N GLU A 105 5.46 -1.28 11.03
CA GLU A 105 5.25 -0.87 9.66
C GLU A 105 5.88 -1.90 8.71
N GLN A 106 5.08 -2.49 7.85
CA GLN A 106 5.55 -3.37 6.79
C GLN A 106 5.41 -2.69 5.45
N VAL A 107 6.52 -2.32 4.83
CA VAL A 107 6.53 -1.81 3.45
C VAL A 107 6.10 -2.93 2.50
N VAL A 108 5.17 -2.63 1.61
CA VAL A 108 4.52 -3.59 0.73
C VAL A 108 4.96 -3.41 -0.72
N ALA A 109 4.98 -2.16 -1.20
CA ALA A 109 5.39 -1.76 -2.53
C ALA A 109 6.09 -0.41 -2.49
N THR A 110 7.03 -0.18 -3.41
CA THR A 110 7.84 1.05 -3.46
C THR A 110 8.12 1.48 -4.90
N ASN A 111 8.46 2.75 -5.06
CA ASN A 111 8.91 3.34 -6.32
C ASN A 111 7.93 3.08 -7.48
N PHE A 112 6.64 3.28 -7.20
CA PHE A 112 5.57 3.26 -8.20
C PHE A 112 5.19 4.69 -8.59
N ASP A 113 4.79 4.86 -9.85
CA ASP A 113 4.36 6.13 -10.41
C ASP A 113 2.86 6.33 -10.24
N TYR A 114 2.08 5.28 -10.51
CA TYR A 114 0.62 5.32 -10.51
C TYR A 114 0.00 4.34 -9.53
N VAL A 115 -1.12 4.77 -8.96
CA VAL A 115 -2.00 3.93 -8.14
C VAL A 115 -3.33 3.78 -8.86
N PHE A 116 -3.62 2.59 -9.38
CA PHE A 116 -4.92 2.29 -9.97
C PHE A 116 -5.90 1.93 -8.86
N ILE A 117 -6.72 2.90 -8.49
CA ILE A 117 -7.81 2.73 -7.52
C ILE A 117 -8.97 2.04 -8.22
N MET A 118 -9.14 0.74 -7.96
CA MET A 118 -10.13 -0.09 -8.63
C MET A 118 -11.41 -0.20 -7.80
N VAL A 119 -12.52 0.19 -8.38
CA VAL A 119 -13.87 0.14 -7.78
C VAL A 119 -14.83 -0.48 -8.78
N SER A 120 -15.63 -1.46 -8.37
CA SER A 120 -16.59 -2.08 -9.30
C SER A 120 -17.92 -1.36 -9.34
N LEU A 121 -18.46 -1.19 -10.56
CA LEU A 121 -19.77 -0.59 -10.86
C LEU A 121 -20.92 -1.57 -10.53
N ASN A 122 -20.92 -2.09 -9.32
CA ASN A 122 -21.98 -2.96 -8.82
C ASN A 122 -22.38 -2.49 -7.40
N ARG A 123 -23.01 -3.36 -6.61
CA ARG A 123 -23.41 -3.05 -5.23
C ARG A 123 -22.25 -2.67 -4.29
N ASP A 124 -20.98 -2.83 -4.72
CA ASP A 124 -19.77 -2.47 -3.96
C ASP A 124 -19.27 -1.04 -4.27
N PHE A 125 -19.95 -0.27 -5.11
CA PHE A 125 -19.62 1.13 -5.38
C PHE A 125 -19.82 1.97 -4.12
N ASN A 126 -18.75 2.70 -3.70
CA ASN A 126 -18.77 3.47 -2.46
C ASN A 126 -17.80 4.66 -2.54
N LEU A 127 -18.31 5.88 -2.50
CA LEU A 127 -17.56 7.13 -2.62
C LEU A 127 -16.60 7.36 -1.44
N ASN A 128 -17.01 7.04 -0.21
CA ASN A 128 -16.15 7.17 0.96
C ASN A 128 -14.92 6.27 0.87
N ARG A 129 -15.06 5.09 0.24
CA ARG A 129 -13.92 4.21 -0.04
C ARG A 129 -12.99 4.81 -1.08
N ILE A 130 -13.55 5.45 -2.11
CA ILE A 130 -12.77 6.15 -3.15
C ILE A 130 -11.95 7.26 -2.50
N SER A 131 -12.58 8.12 -1.68
CA SER A 131 -11.89 9.20 -0.98
C SER A 131 -10.72 8.70 -0.12
N ARG A 132 -10.94 7.63 0.68
CA ARG A 132 -9.86 7.00 1.47
C ARG A 132 -8.71 6.50 0.60
N TYR A 133 -9.01 5.86 -0.51
CA TYR A 133 -7.98 5.36 -1.43
C TYR A 133 -7.23 6.51 -2.12
N LEU A 134 -7.91 7.62 -2.42
CA LEU A 134 -7.28 8.84 -2.94
C LEU A 134 -6.26 9.41 -1.95
N SER A 135 -6.68 9.64 -0.70
CA SER A 135 -5.80 10.16 0.34
C SER A 135 -4.59 9.25 0.55
N ALA A 136 -4.82 7.93 0.64
CA ALA A 136 -3.76 6.95 0.75
C ALA A 136 -2.79 6.98 -0.44
N SER A 137 -3.30 7.18 -1.64
CA SER A 137 -2.47 7.25 -2.85
C SER A 137 -1.59 8.48 -2.85
N TRP A 138 -2.15 9.66 -2.52
CA TRP A 138 -1.38 10.89 -2.43
C TRP A 138 -0.32 10.83 -1.33
N GLN A 139 -0.67 10.33 -0.15
CA GLN A 139 0.28 10.16 0.96
C GLN A 139 1.41 9.17 0.62
N SER A 140 1.14 8.18 -0.21
CA SER A 140 2.16 7.22 -0.65
C SER A 140 3.19 7.81 -1.61
N GLY A 141 2.94 8.98 -2.21
CA GLY A 141 3.75 9.60 -3.25
C GLY A 141 3.40 9.12 -4.67
N GLY A 142 2.38 8.27 -4.84
CA GLY A 142 1.91 7.82 -6.16
C GLY A 142 0.77 8.67 -6.71
N THR A 143 0.67 8.79 -8.02
CA THR A 143 -0.42 9.51 -8.69
C THR A 143 -1.64 8.60 -8.83
N PRO A 144 -2.80 8.92 -8.25
CA PRO A 144 -4.00 8.10 -8.34
C PRO A 144 -4.66 8.19 -9.72
N ILE A 145 -5.21 7.05 -10.18
CA ILE A 145 -6.09 6.91 -11.33
C ILE A 145 -7.27 6.04 -10.88
N ILE A 146 -8.48 6.51 -11.04
CA ILE A 146 -9.67 5.75 -10.62
C ILE A 146 -10.14 4.89 -11.79
N ILE A 147 -10.28 3.60 -11.55
CA ILE A 147 -10.73 2.60 -12.51
C ILE A 147 -12.07 2.03 -12.04
N LEU A 148 -13.16 2.46 -12.67
CA LEU A 148 -14.48 1.90 -12.45
C LEU A 148 -14.61 0.63 -13.28
N THR A 149 -14.56 -0.52 -12.62
CA THR A 149 -14.53 -1.83 -13.30
C THR A 149 -15.93 -2.42 -13.46
N LYS A 150 -16.04 -3.46 -14.31
CA LYS A 150 -17.28 -4.18 -14.58
C LYS A 150 -18.38 -3.30 -15.17
N ALA A 151 -18.01 -2.39 -16.06
CA ALA A 151 -18.95 -1.52 -16.77
C ALA A 151 -20.02 -2.29 -17.55
N ASP A 152 -19.76 -3.57 -17.86
CA ASP A 152 -20.71 -4.49 -18.51
C ASP A 152 -21.88 -4.95 -17.62
N LEU A 153 -21.86 -4.64 -16.32
CA LEU A 153 -22.92 -5.03 -15.38
C LEU A 153 -23.99 -3.94 -15.18
N VAL A 154 -23.81 -2.76 -15.77
CA VAL A 154 -24.72 -1.62 -15.65
C VAL A 154 -24.97 -1.02 -17.03
N ASP A 155 -26.22 -0.67 -17.32
CA ASP A 155 -26.59 -0.08 -18.61
C ASP A 155 -26.13 1.38 -18.73
N ASP A 156 -26.14 2.12 -17.61
CA ASP A 156 -25.66 3.49 -17.52
C ASP A 156 -24.87 3.69 -16.23
N PHE A 157 -23.67 4.23 -16.37
CA PHE A 157 -22.76 4.54 -15.26
C PHE A 157 -22.38 6.04 -15.20
N SER A 158 -23.11 6.90 -15.91
CA SER A 158 -22.85 8.34 -15.96
C SER A 158 -22.94 8.97 -14.57
N GLU A 159 -23.97 8.62 -13.79
CA GLU A 159 -24.13 9.09 -12.42
C GLU A 159 -22.95 8.66 -11.52
N ALA A 160 -22.48 7.43 -11.67
CA ALA A 160 -21.33 6.94 -10.89
C ALA A 160 -20.03 7.68 -11.26
N ILE A 161 -19.84 8.03 -12.54
CA ILE A 161 -18.71 8.85 -12.98
C ILE A 161 -18.81 10.25 -12.37
N GLU A 162 -19.96 10.93 -12.50
CA GLU A 162 -20.17 12.27 -11.97
C GLU A 162 -19.96 12.31 -10.44
N ALA A 163 -20.55 11.36 -9.73
CA ALA A 163 -20.36 11.22 -8.28
C ALA A 163 -18.89 10.96 -7.90
N THR A 164 -18.18 10.14 -8.68
CA THR A 164 -16.74 9.91 -8.46
C THR A 164 -15.93 11.19 -8.72
N MET A 165 -16.23 11.93 -9.79
CA MET A 165 -15.54 13.18 -10.12
C MET A 165 -15.80 14.28 -9.09
N SER A 166 -16.93 14.27 -8.38
CA SER A 166 -17.22 15.23 -7.31
C SER A 166 -16.27 15.08 -6.12
N VAL A 167 -15.80 13.87 -5.81
CA VAL A 167 -14.84 13.59 -4.73
C VAL A 167 -13.39 13.51 -5.23
N ALA A 168 -13.17 13.49 -6.54
CA ALA A 168 -11.87 13.26 -7.18
C ALA A 168 -11.54 14.32 -8.24
N SER A 169 -11.79 15.59 -7.96
CA SER A 169 -11.86 16.72 -8.90
C SER A 169 -10.69 16.89 -9.90
N SER A 170 -9.55 16.25 -9.72
CA SER A 170 -8.38 16.38 -10.61
C SER A 170 -7.79 15.02 -11.02
N VAL A 171 -8.48 13.94 -10.68
CA VAL A 171 -7.99 12.58 -10.90
C VAL A 171 -8.70 11.98 -12.11
N PRO A 172 -7.98 11.35 -13.06
CA PRO A 172 -8.60 10.64 -14.16
C PRO A 172 -9.53 9.53 -13.67
N VAL A 173 -10.75 9.48 -14.21
CA VAL A 173 -11.76 8.44 -13.95
C VAL A 173 -12.03 7.68 -15.23
N LEU A 174 -11.78 6.38 -15.24
CA LEU A 174 -11.94 5.51 -16.39
C LEU A 174 -12.93 4.38 -16.06
N ALA A 175 -13.98 4.24 -16.87
CA ALA A 175 -14.86 3.08 -16.79
C ALA A 175 -14.37 2.00 -17.76
N ILE A 176 -14.22 0.76 -17.26
CA ILE A 176 -13.71 -0.36 -18.07
C ILE A 176 -14.50 -1.65 -17.83
N SER A 177 -14.45 -2.53 -18.82
CA SER A 177 -14.83 -3.93 -18.67
C SER A 177 -13.77 -4.85 -19.29
N THR A 178 -13.16 -5.68 -18.48
CA THR A 178 -12.23 -6.73 -18.95
C THR A 178 -12.94 -7.85 -19.71
N ARG A 179 -14.27 -7.96 -19.55
CA ARG A 179 -15.08 -8.97 -20.21
C ARG A 179 -15.40 -8.59 -21.65
N THR A 180 -15.73 -7.32 -21.90
CA THR A 180 -16.11 -6.82 -23.24
C THR A 180 -15.00 -6.11 -23.97
N GLY A 181 -13.93 -5.73 -23.25
CA GLY A 181 -12.84 -4.89 -23.77
C GLY A 181 -13.13 -3.40 -23.70
N PHE A 182 -14.30 -2.99 -23.21
CA PHE A 182 -14.70 -1.58 -23.16
C PHE A 182 -13.73 -0.75 -22.32
N GLY A 183 -13.26 0.39 -22.84
CA GLY A 183 -12.46 1.41 -22.17
C GLY A 183 -11.02 0.99 -21.86
N LEU A 184 -10.58 -0.22 -22.19
CA LEU A 184 -9.23 -0.71 -21.88
C LEU A 184 -8.13 0.01 -22.67
N GLU A 185 -8.45 0.53 -23.85
CA GLU A 185 -7.52 1.31 -24.69
C GLU A 185 -7.03 2.58 -23.99
N ARG A 186 -7.86 3.20 -23.14
CA ARG A 186 -7.53 4.41 -22.39
C ARG A 186 -6.46 4.18 -21.31
N LEU A 187 -6.28 2.94 -20.88
CA LEU A 187 -5.22 2.59 -19.92
C LEU A 187 -3.82 2.76 -20.50
N SER A 188 -3.69 2.72 -21.84
CA SER A 188 -2.41 2.90 -22.54
C SER A 188 -1.70 4.23 -22.23
N GLU A 189 -2.45 5.26 -21.85
CA GLU A 189 -1.91 6.57 -21.44
C GLU A 189 -1.03 6.47 -20.18
N PHE A 190 -1.28 5.45 -19.33
CA PHE A 190 -0.57 5.24 -18.07
C PHE A 190 0.38 4.05 -18.12
N LEU A 191 0.20 3.15 -19.09
CA LEU A 191 0.99 1.91 -19.24
C LEU A 191 2.24 2.12 -20.08
N LEU A 192 2.99 3.20 -19.80
CA LEU A 192 4.19 3.58 -20.53
C LEU A 192 5.41 2.78 -20.07
N PRO A 193 6.40 2.54 -20.96
CA PRO A 193 7.64 1.85 -20.61
C PRO A 193 8.32 2.46 -19.38
N GLY A 194 8.80 1.61 -18.48
CA GLY A 194 9.48 2.01 -17.25
C GLY A 194 8.56 2.56 -16.13
N LYS A 195 7.29 2.88 -16.43
CA LYS A 195 6.33 3.30 -15.40
C LYS A 195 5.85 2.10 -14.60
N THR A 196 5.75 2.31 -13.29
CA THR A 196 5.34 1.29 -12.33
C THR A 196 3.97 1.61 -11.75
N ILE A 197 3.09 0.64 -11.77
CA ILE A 197 1.70 0.74 -11.30
C ILE A 197 1.48 -0.22 -10.13
N VAL A 198 0.71 0.21 -9.15
CA VAL A 198 0.15 -0.64 -8.10
C VAL A 198 -1.36 -0.62 -8.15
N PHE A 199 -2.01 -1.73 -7.82
CA PHE A 199 -3.46 -1.82 -7.73
C PHE A 199 -3.93 -1.65 -6.29
N LEU A 200 -4.95 -0.82 -6.11
CA LEU A 200 -5.63 -0.59 -4.85
C LEU A 200 -7.13 -0.82 -5.04
N GLY A 201 -7.76 -1.62 -4.19
CA GLY A 201 -9.20 -1.91 -4.29
C GLY A 201 -9.62 -3.15 -3.51
N SER A 202 -10.94 -3.32 -3.34
CA SER A 202 -11.53 -4.43 -2.58
C SER A 202 -11.33 -5.79 -3.27
N SER A 203 -11.54 -6.87 -2.51
CA SER A 203 -11.53 -8.23 -3.07
C SER A 203 -12.61 -8.39 -4.12
N GLY A 204 -12.28 -9.05 -5.24
CA GLY A 204 -13.24 -9.30 -6.32
C GLY A 204 -13.54 -8.11 -7.22
N VAL A 205 -12.84 -6.98 -7.07
CA VAL A 205 -13.00 -5.79 -7.92
C VAL A 205 -12.52 -6.00 -9.37
N GLY A 206 -11.77 -7.07 -9.65
CA GLY A 206 -11.29 -7.41 -11.00
C GLY A 206 -9.80 -7.19 -11.23
N GLN A 207 -8.99 -7.01 -10.18
CA GLN A 207 -7.54 -6.82 -10.31
C GLN A 207 -6.85 -7.95 -11.10
N SER A 208 -7.09 -9.21 -10.71
CA SER A 208 -6.50 -10.36 -11.40
C SER A 208 -6.95 -10.46 -12.86
N SER A 209 -8.22 -10.15 -13.15
CA SER A 209 -8.74 -10.15 -14.53
C SER A 209 -8.08 -9.06 -15.38
N LEU A 210 -7.90 -7.87 -14.81
CA LEU A 210 -7.22 -6.78 -15.51
C LEU A 210 -5.75 -7.13 -15.75
N LEU A 211 -5.05 -7.66 -14.74
CA LEU A 211 -3.64 -8.04 -14.89
C LEU A 211 -3.46 -9.11 -15.97
N ASN A 212 -4.29 -10.17 -15.96
CA ASN A 212 -4.26 -11.22 -16.99
C ASN A 212 -4.50 -10.65 -18.38
N HIS A 213 -5.48 -9.73 -18.52
CA HIS A 213 -5.75 -9.07 -19.79
C HIS A 213 -4.54 -8.26 -20.28
N LEU A 214 -3.93 -7.45 -19.41
CA LEU A 214 -2.77 -6.60 -19.75
C LEU A 214 -1.51 -7.40 -20.08
N VAL A 215 -1.33 -8.56 -19.47
CA VAL A 215 -0.21 -9.48 -19.78
C VAL A 215 -0.50 -10.31 -21.03
N GLY A 216 -1.76 -10.48 -21.42
CA GLY A 216 -2.19 -11.36 -22.52
C GLY A 216 -2.06 -12.86 -22.21
N LYS A 217 -1.99 -13.23 -20.93
CA LYS A 217 -1.88 -14.62 -20.44
C LYS A 217 -2.55 -14.74 -19.07
N ASP A 218 -3.06 -15.93 -18.78
CA ASP A 218 -3.60 -16.27 -17.47
C ASP A 218 -2.47 -16.58 -16.47
N ILE A 219 -1.86 -15.52 -15.92
CA ILE A 219 -0.82 -15.64 -14.87
C ILE A 219 -1.41 -15.67 -13.47
N MET A 220 -2.64 -15.16 -13.30
CA MET A 220 -3.35 -15.12 -12.03
C MET A 220 -4.61 -15.97 -12.09
N THR A 221 -4.86 -16.74 -11.03
CA THR A 221 -6.10 -17.52 -10.93
C THR A 221 -7.28 -16.56 -10.73
N THR A 222 -8.16 -16.46 -11.72
CA THR A 222 -9.43 -15.74 -11.64
C THR A 222 -10.51 -16.71 -11.19
N GLY A 223 -11.09 -16.52 -10.02
CA GLY A 223 -12.16 -17.36 -9.49
C GLY A 223 -13.15 -16.57 -8.66
N SER A 224 -14.46 -16.80 -8.90
CA SER A 224 -15.50 -16.42 -7.97
C SER A 224 -15.22 -17.12 -6.62
N ILE A 225 -15.18 -16.36 -5.54
CA ILE A 225 -15.17 -16.91 -4.19
C ILE A 225 -16.42 -17.77 -4.07
N ARG A 226 -16.27 -19.08 -4.07
CA ARG A 226 -17.36 -19.99 -3.66
C ARG A 226 -17.54 -19.78 -2.16
N GLU A 227 -18.74 -19.34 -1.77
CA GLU A 227 -19.16 -19.07 -0.38
C GLU A 227 -19.06 -20.30 0.57
N SER A 228 -18.58 -21.45 0.09
CA SER A 228 -18.63 -22.69 0.84
C SER A 228 -17.28 -23.19 1.38
N ASP A 229 -16.17 -22.46 1.20
CA ASP A 229 -14.87 -22.98 1.67
C ASP A 229 -14.13 -21.96 2.58
N SER A 230 -14.54 -21.95 3.86
CA SER A 230 -13.91 -21.19 4.95
C SER A 230 -12.49 -21.69 5.31
N ARG A 231 -11.88 -22.53 4.46
CA ARG A 231 -10.51 -23.08 4.59
C ARG A 231 -9.69 -22.93 3.31
N GLY A 232 -9.96 -21.90 2.50
CA GLY A 232 -9.20 -21.60 1.28
C GLY A 232 -7.78 -21.14 1.63
N ARG A 233 -6.82 -22.01 1.48
CA ARG A 233 -5.40 -21.71 1.41
C ARG A 233 -5.20 -20.67 0.30
N HIS A 234 -4.93 -19.41 0.66
CA HIS A 234 -4.46 -18.40 -0.28
C HIS A 234 -3.14 -18.85 -0.89
N THR A 235 -3.17 -19.24 -2.14
CA THR A 235 -2.02 -19.85 -2.86
C THR A 235 -1.01 -18.81 -3.37
N THR A 236 -1.23 -17.51 -3.14
CA THR A 236 -0.33 -16.46 -3.62
C THR A 236 0.17 -15.62 -2.45
N THR A 237 1.19 -16.12 -1.74
CA THR A 237 1.90 -15.38 -0.69
C THR A 237 3.10 -14.59 -1.24
N HIS A 238 3.29 -14.57 -2.56
CA HIS A 238 4.42 -13.92 -3.21
C HIS A 238 4.04 -12.53 -3.69
N ARG A 239 4.88 -11.55 -3.38
CA ARG A 239 4.83 -10.21 -3.96
C ARG A 239 5.78 -10.18 -5.13
N GLN A 240 5.28 -9.80 -6.29
CA GLN A 240 6.08 -9.79 -7.51
C GLN A 240 5.77 -8.58 -8.38
N MET A 241 6.78 -8.18 -9.13
CA MET A 241 6.67 -7.19 -10.19
C MET A 241 6.51 -7.92 -11.53
N VAL A 242 5.50 -7.56 -12.28
CA VAL A 242 5.23 -8.13 -13.61
C VAL A 242 5.50 -7.06 -14.66
N ARG A 243 6.35 -7.37 -15.64
CA ARG A 243 6.59 -6.48 -16.79
C ARG A 243 5.57 -6.79 -17.89
N LEU A 244 4.84 -5.76 -18.31
CA LEU A 244 3.86 -5.85 -19.38
C LEU A 244 4.51 -5.84 -20.76
N PRO A 245 3.81 -6.30 -21.83
CA PRO A 245 4.26 -6.14 -23.20
C PRO A 245 4.48 -4.68 -23.62
N SER A 246 3.77 -3.73 -23.02
CA SER A 246 3.97 -2.29 -23.21
C SER A 246 5.30 -1.77 -22.63
N GLY A 247 5.98 -2.55 -21.79
CA GLY A 247 7.14 -2.13 -21.02
C GLY A 247 6.81 -1.48 -19.68
N ALA A 248 5.54 -1.27 -19.35
CA ALA A 248 5.13 -0.87 -18.01
C ALA A 248 5.30 -2.03 -17.02
N LEU A 249 5.34 -1.68 -15.73
CA LEU A 249 5.56 -2.59 -14.62
C LEU A 249 4.36 -2.57 -13.69
N ILE A 250 3.90 -3.73 -13.24
CA ILE A 250 2.84 -3.82 -12.24
C ILE A 250 3.39 -4.54 -11.02
N ILE A 251 3.25 -3.94 -9.84
CA ILE A 251 3.54 -4.63 -8.58
C ILE A 251 2.24 -5.27 -8.10
N ASP A 252 2.20 -6.62 -8.16
CA ASP A 252 1.12 -7.39 -7.58
C ASP A 252 1.38 -7.62 -6.10
N THR A 253 0.52 -7.05 -5.28
CA THR A 253 0.60 -7.14 -3.82
C THR A 253 -0.64 -7.85 -3.28
N PRO A 254 -0.64 -9.19 -3.20
CA PRO A 254 -1.70 -9.92 -2.55
C PRO A 254 -1.86 -9.42 -1.12
N GLY A 255 -3.06 -8.98 -0.74
CA GLY A 255 -3.34 -8.46 0.61
C GLY A 255 -3.31 -6.94 0.75
N MET A 256 -3.10 -6.14 -0.31
CA MET A 256 -3.48 -4.71 -0.29
C MET A 256 -5.00 -4.50 -0.34
N ARG A 257 -5.74 -5.59 -0.31
CA ARG A 257 -7.22 -5.62 -0.34
C ARG A 257 -7.84 -5.06 0.94
N GLU A 258 -7.12 -5.15 2.04
CA GLU A 258 -7.49 -4.60 3.36
C GLU A 258 -6.32 -3.73 3.80
N LEU A 259 -6.30 -2.49 3.30
CA LEU A 259 -5.37 -1.51 3.83
C LEU A 259 -5.79 -1.16 5.26
N GLY A 260 -5.23 -1.91 6.22
CA GLY A 260 -4.89 -1.31 7.49
C GLY A 260 -3.76 -0.34 7.19
N LEU A 261 -4.08 0.86 6.72
CA LEU A 261 -3.11 1.90 6.43
C LEU A 261 -2.33 2.19 7.70
N TRP A 262 -1.03 2.32 7.58
CA TRP A 262 -0.16 2.67 8.70
C TRP A 262 -0.56 4.01 9.36
N ASN A 263 -1.20 4.90 8.60
CA ASN A 263 -1.77 6.16 9.10
C ASN A 263 -3.31 6.08 9.11
N ALA A 264 -3.86 5.17 9.90
CA ALA A 264 -5.30 4.98 9.97
C ALA A 264 -6.06 6.21 10.53
N VAL A 265 -5.41 7.04 11.33
CA VAL A 265 -6.03 8.25 11.93
C VAL A 265 -6.55 9.19 10.86
N ASP A 266 -5.71 9.54 9.87
CA ASP A 266 -6.13 10.46 8.80
C ASP A 266 -7.26 9.90 7.93
N SER A 267 -7.31 8.56 7.76
CA SER A 267 -8.35 7.91 6.97
C SER A 267 -9.69 7.74 7.72
N ILE A 268 -9.68 7.84 9.04
CA ILE A 268 -10.89 7.78 9.87
C ILE A 268 -11.63 9.12 9.78
N GLY A 269 -10.93 10.25 9.82
CA GLY A 269 -11.51 11.58 9.66
C GLY A 269 -12.33 11.74 8.38
N GLU A 270 -11.84 11.20 7.26
CA GLU A 270 -12.60 11.26 5.99
C GLU A 270 -13.87 10.39 5.97
N ARG A 271 -13.83 9.22 6.62
CA ARG A 271 -15.03 8.35 6.72
C ARG A 271 -16.11 8.97 7.59
N PHE A 272 -15.70 9.69 8.61
CA PHE A 272 -16.58 10.26 9.62
C PHE A 272 -16.56 11.79 9.60
N ALA A 273 -16.28 12.40 8.43
CA ALA A 273 -16.20 13.85 8.25
C ALA A 273 -17.46 14.57 8.76
N ASP A 274 -18.62 13.95 8.65
CA ASP A 274 -19.87 14.51 9.16
C ASP A 274 -19.89 14.52 10.71
N ILE A 275 -19.28 13.52 11.36
CA ILE A 275 -19.13 13.50 12.81
C ILE A 275 -18.10 14.54 13.26
N GLU A 276 -16.97 14.65 12.56
CA GLU A 276 -15.90 15.60 12.90
C GLU A 276 -16.34 17.06 12.70
N ARG A 277 -17.24 17.35 11.74
CA ARG A 277 -17.85 18.68 11.60
C ARG A 277 -18.63 19.09 12.85
N LEU A 278 -19.30 18.15 13.53
CA LEU A 278 -20.00 18.44 14.78
C LEU A 278 -19.04 18.91 15.88
N PHE A 279 -17.75 18.55 15.81
CA PHE A 279 -16.77 19.01 16.81
C PHE A 279 -16.55 20.51 16.72
N ASP A 280 -16.55 21.08 15.50
CA ASP A 280 -16.41 22.51 15.27
C ASP A 280 -17.64 23.29 15.75
N GLU A 281 -18.79 22.61 15.91
CA GLU A 281 -20.06 23.18 16.36
C GLU A 281 -20.22 23.08 17.89
N CYS A 282 -19.30 22.38 18.58
CA CYS A 282 -19.34 22.28 20.03
C CYS A 282 -19.06 23.64 20.70
N ARG A 283 -19.75 23.90 21.82
CA ARG A 283 -19.55 25.15 22.59
C ARG A 283 -18.12 25.31 23.11
N PHE A 284 -17.41 24.23 23.38
CA PHE A 284 -16.06 24.22 23.93
C PHE A 284 -15.10 23.58 22.96
N ASN A 285 -13.94 24.21 22.74
CA ASN A 285 -12.90 23.70 21.83
C ASN A 285 -12.19 22.41 22.34
N ASP A 286 -12.31 22.13 23.64
CA ASP A 286 -11.77 20.96 24.32
C ASP A 286 -12.87 19.98 24.75
N CYS A 287 -14.01 19.98 24.04
CA CYS A 287 -15.15 19.12 24.29
C CYS A 287 -14.75 17.64 24.14
N THR A 288 -15.04 16.83 25.17
CA THR A 288 -14.77 15.38 25.15
C THR A 288 -15.95 14.56 24.64
N HIS A 289 -17.07 15.22 24.32
CA HIS A 289 -18.32 14.62 23.78
C HIS A 289 -18.93 13.54 24.69
N THR A 290 -18.74 13.69 26.02
CA THR A 290 -19.27 12.75 27.00
C THR A 290 -20.47 13.25 27.76
N ASN A 291 -20.41 14.49 28.26
CA ASN A 291 -21.49 15.09 29.08
C ASN A 291 -21.47 16.62 29.12
N GLU A 292 -20.72 17.26 28.21
CA GLU A 292 -20.56 18.71 28.20
C GLU A 292 -21.83 19.43 27.71
N PRO A 293 -22.26 20.47 28.40
CA PRO A 293 -23.42 21.26 27.98
C PRO A 293 -23.12 22.04 26.68
N GLY A 294 -23.96 21.86 25.67
CA GLY A 294 -23.78 22.46 24.35
C GLY A 294 -22.82 21.67 23.45
N CYS A 295 -22.66 20.37 23.69
CA CYS A 295 -21.99 19.45 22.81
C CYS A 295 -22.86 19.14 21.60
N ALA A 296 -22.39 19.43 20.38
CA ALA A 296 -23.14 19.18 19.14
C ALA A 296 -23.27 17.68 18.84
N VAL A 297 -22.29 16.88 19.20
CA VAL A 297 -22.33 15.41 19.05
C VAL A 297 -23.43 14.80 19.91
N LEU A 298 -23.54 15.20 21.19
CA LEU A 298 -24.60 14.71 22.07
C LEU A 298 -25.98 15.16 21.60
N ALA A 299 -26.11 16.39 21.08
CA ALA A 299 -27.34 16.87 20.50
C ALA A 299 -27.75 16.05 19.25
N ALA A 300 -26.80 15.73 18.38
CA ALA A 300 -27.03 14.94 17.18
C ALA A 300 -27.38 13.46 17.50
N LEU A 301 -26.87 12.91 18.60
CA LEU A 301 -27.26 11.59 19.11
C LEU A 301 -28.68 11.62 19.68
N ASP A 302 -29.04 12.70 20.41
CA ASP A 302 -30.35 12.83 21.07
C ASP A 302 -31.48 13.08 20.06
N ASP A 303 -31.22 13.82 18.98
CA ASP A 303 -32.19 14.08 17.91
C ASP A 303 -32.20 13.04 16.80
N GLY A 304 -31.27 12.07 16.83
CA GLY A 304 -31.17 10.95 15.89
C GLY A 304 -30.53 11.30 14.54
N THR A 305 -29.93 12.49 14.37
CA THR A 305 -29.16 12.85 13.17
C THR A 305 -27.82 12.10 13.11
N LEU A 306 -27.27 11.70 14.26
CA LEU A 306 -26.16 10.79 14.38
C LEU A 306 -26.65 9.49 15.05
N SER A 307 -26.39 8.33 14.45
CA SER A 307 -26.72 7.07 15.08
C SER A 307 -25.70 6.70 16.17
N GLU A 308 -26.16 6.05 17.28
CA GLU A 308 -25.26 5.50 18.31
C GLU A 308 -24.23 4.53 17.69
N GLY A 309 -24.64 3.72 16.70
CA GLY A 309 -23.77 2.77 16.03
C GLY A 309 -22.62 3.44 15.26
N ASP A 310 -22.87 4.55 14.57
CA ASP A 310 -21.84 5.29 13.85
C ASP A 310 -20.89 5.99 14.83
N TRP A 311 -21.42 6.51 15.95
CA TRP A 311 -20.62 7.09 17.01
C TRP A 311 -19.69 6.07 17.69
N ASP A 312 -20.21 4.90 18.05
CA ASP A 312 -19.44 3.81 18.61
C ASP A 312 -18.35 3.30 17.64
N ASP A 313 -18.68 3.22 16.35
CA ASP A 313 -17.72 2.82 15.32
C ASP A 313 -16.61 3.87 15.15
N TYR A 314 -16.95 5.17 15.17
CA TYR A 314 -15.98 6.26 15.17
C TYR A 314 -15.03 6.17 16.36
N GLN A 315 -15.57 6.12 17.59
CA GLN A 315 -14.78 6.04 18.81
C GLN A 315 -13.86 4.83 18.82
N ARG A 316 -14.36 3.67 18.39
CA ARG A 316 -13.55 2.43 18.32
C ARG A 316 -12.40 2.57 17.35
N GLN A 317 -12.65 3.14 16.16
CA GLN A 317 -11.62 3.30 15.14
C GLN A 317 -10.57 4.35 15.52
N ILE A 318 -10.96 5.46 16.12
CA ILE A 318 -10.01 6.45 16.67
C ILE A 318 -9.15 5.80 17.74
N PHE A 319 -9.76 5.12 18.71
CA PHE A 319 -9.02 4.45 19.80
C PHE A 319 -8.03 3.41 19.25
N GLU A 320 -8.44 2.59 18.28
CA GLU A 320 -7.56 1.61 17.65
C GLU A 320 -6.40 2.29 16.91
N ALA A 321 -6.66 3.39 16.20
CA ALA A 321 -5.66 4.12 15.43
C ALA A 321 -4.65 4.83 16.34
N GLU A 322 -5.10 5.55 17.36
CA GLU A 322 -4.23 6.20 18.36
C GLU A 322 -3.40 5.18 19.13
N PHE A 323 -4.00 4.07 19.54
CA PHE A 323 -3.28 2.98 20.22
C PHE A 323 -2.17 2.38 19.37
N VAL A 324 -2.42 2.23 18.04
CA VAL A 324 -1.42 1.74 17.08
C VAL A 324 -0.28 2.74 16.94
N GLU A 325 -0.59 4.04 16.80
CA GLU A 325 0.40 5.09 16.62
C GLU A 325 1.27 5.29 17.87
N GLU A 326 0.66 5.46 19.05
CA GLU A 326 1.41 5.59 20.31
C GLU A 326 2.30 4.39 20.60
N LYS A 327 1.78 3.19 20.36
CA LYS A 327 2.53 1.96 20.57
C LYS A 327 3.67 1.81 19.57
N ALA A 328 3.47 2.20 18.32
CA ALA A 328 4.51 2.19 17.29
C ALA A 328 5.65 3.17 17.63
N VAL A 329 5.30 4.41 18.02
CA VAL A 329 6.27 5.42 18.46
C VAL A 329 7.05 4.96 19.68
N TYR A 330 6.37 4.41 20.70
CA TYR A 330 7.01 3.88 21.90
C TYR A 330 8.01 2.77 21.58
N LEU A 331 7.61 1.80 20.75
CA LEU A 331 8.46 0.67 20.38
C LEU A 331 9.67 1.10 19.54
N ARG A 332 9.47 2.02 18.58
CA ARG A 332 10.55 2.61 17.78
C ARG A 332 11.58 3.30 18.67
N ASN A 333 11.15 4.08 19.64
CA ASN A 333 12.02 4.76 20.60
C ASN A 333 12.75 3.76 21.52
N LYS A 334 12.07 2.71 21.96
CA LYS A 334 12.65 1.63 22.76
C LYS A 334 13.74 0.89 21.99
N GLU A 335 13.50 0.51 20.75
CA GLU A 335 14.50 -0.17 19.91
C GLU A 335 15.70 0.71 19.61
N LYS A 336 15.50 2.00 19.26
CA LYS A 336 16.60 2.96 19.12
C LYS A 336 17.47 3.03 20.37
N ARG A 337 16.84 3.08 21.54
CA ARG A 337 17.54 3.11 22.85
C ARG A 337 18.35 1.83 23.11
N PHE A 338 17.77 0.65 22.84
CA PHE A 338 18.50 -0.61 23.00
C PHE A 338 19.69 -0.72 22.04
N LYS A 339 19.55 -0.30 20.77
CA LYS A 339 20.66 -0.30 19.81
C LYS A 339 21.77 0.69 20.19
N GLN A 340 21.42 1.85 20.71
CA GLN A 340 22.41 2.81 21.24
C GLN A 340 23.19 2.21 22.42
N ILE A 341 22.50 1.57 23.38
CA ILE A 341 23.12 0.89 24.51
C ILE A 341 24.04 -0.24 24.02
N ALA A 342 23.59 -1.06 23.08
CA ALA A 342 24.40 -2.14 22.52
C ALA A 342 25.66 -1.61 21.79
N LYS A 343 25.56 -0.47 21.06
CA LYS A 343 26.71 0.19 20.46
C LYS A 343 27.71 0.70 21.50
N LEU A 344 27.23 1.31 22.59
CA LEU A 344 28.07 1.79 23.70
C LEU A 344 28.77 0.63 24.43
N LEU A 345 28.08 -0.47 24.69
CA LEU A 345 28.66 -1.65 25.31
C LEU A 345 29.72 -2.33 24.42
N LYS A 346 29.51 -2.37 23.09
CA LYS A 346 30.53 -2.86 22.13
C LYS A 346 31.75 -1.96 22.10
N LYS A 347 31.61 -0.62 22.21
CA LYS A 347 32.73 0.32 22.26
C LYS A 347 33.55 0.12 23.52
N LYS A 348 32.91 0.01 24.70
CA LYS A 348 33.59 -0.27 25.98
C LYS A 348 34.29 -1.63 26.07
N ARG A 349 33.95 -2.61 25.23
CA ARG A 349 34.62 -3.92 25.18
C ARG A 349 35.84 -3.93 24.22
N ARG A 350 36.04 -2.88 23.43
CA ARG A 350 37.15 -2.73 22.48
C ARG A 350 38.22 -1.77 22.98
N GLU A 351 37.91 -0.99 24.02
CA GLU A 351 38.87 -0.25 24.89
C GLU A 351 39.32 -1.11 26.06
#